data_2efc1c647f02ae6d682e6c8157c03780
#
_entry.id   2efc1c647f02ae6d682e6c8157c03780
#
_cell.length_a   1.000
_cell.length_b   1.000
_cell.length_c   1.000
_cell.angle_alpha   90.00
_cell.angle_beta   90.00
_cell.angle_gamma   90.00
#
_symmetry.space_group_name_H-M   'P 1'
#
loop_
_entity.id
_entity.type
_entity.pdbx_description
1 polymer ?
#
loop_
_entity_poly.entity_id
_entity_poly.type
_entity_poly.pdbx_seq_one_letter_code
_entity_poly.pdbx_strand_id
1 'polypeptide(L)'
;MRRQIIMKNIPRVKVADEAKKIIGELRAKHGALMFHQSGGCCDGSSPMCYEAGEFLVGSSDVWLGVIDDCDFYMAKDQFEFWKHTELTIDITPGRGASFSLEIPLGLRFVTKSRVFTCEESENLIETRLGDMI
;
A
#
# COMPACT_ATOMS: atom_id res chain seq x y z
N MET A 1 3.55 -30.02 20.83
CA MET A 1 3.66 -29.10 20.43
C MET A 1 2.72 -28.32 20.36
N ARG A 2 2.65 -27.75 20.64
CA ARG A 2 1.79 -27.00 20.54
C ARG A 2 1.60 -26.51 19.41
N ARG A 3 0.78 -26.54 19.08
CA ARG A 3 0.61 -25.99 18.08
C ARG A 3 0.51 -24.72 18.16
N GLN A 4 0.98 -24.27 17.58
CA GLN A 4 0.92 -22.95 17.41
C GLN A 4 -0.30 -22.55 16.81
N ILE A 5 -0.90 -21.58 17.29
CA ILE A 5 -2.00 -20.96 16.63
C ILE A 5 -1.43 -20.22 15.44
N ILE A 6 -1.91 -20.54 14.29
CA ILE A 6 -1.48 -19.88 13.08
C ILE A 6 -2.16 -18.53 13.01
N MET A 7 -1.38 -17.49 13.10
CA MET A 7 -1.87 -16.13 12.97
C MET A 7 -1.63 -15.69 11.56
N LYS A 8 -2.66 -15.26 10.86
CA LYS A 8 -2.52 -14.69 9.52
C LYS A 8 -2.06 -13.26 9.67
N ASN A 9 -0.79 -13.11 10.00
CA ASN A 9 -0.22 -11.82 10.36
C ASN A 9 0.91 -11.35 9.45
N ILE A 10 1.18 -12.05 8.36
CA ILE A 10 2.19 -11.61 7.39
C ILE A 10 1.58 -10.47 6.57
N PRO A 11 2.14 -9.27 6.64
CA PRO A 11 1.58 -8.15 5.89
C PRO A 11 1.83 -8.29 4.40
N ARG A 12 0.88 -7.81 3.62
CA ARG A 12 1.01 -7.78 2.15
C ARG A 12 1.73 -6.55 1.67
N VAL A 13 1.73 -5.49 2.47
CA VAL A 13 2.35 -4.22 2.10
C VAL A 13 3.17 -3.71 3.28
N LYS A 14 4.34 -3.19 2.98
CA LYS A 14 5.27 -2.62 3.94
C LYS A 14 5.71 -1.25 3.46
N VAL A 15 6.37 -0.51 4.33
CA VAL A 15 6.87 0.83 4.01
C VAL A 15 8.32 0.96 4.44
N ALA A 16 9.16 1.50 3.55
CA ALA A 16 10.56 1.76 3.85
C ALA A 16 10.70 3.00 4.77
N ASP A 17 11.82 3.05 5.50
CA ASP A 17 12.03 4.12 6.48
C ASP A 17 11.99 5.52 5.87
N GLU A 18 12.58 5.69 4.69
CA GLU A 18 12.56 6.99 4.03
C GLU A 18 11.15 7.41 3.65
N ALA A 19 10.34 6.46 3.20
CA ALA A 19 8.95 6.75 2.88
C ALA A 19 8.15 7.08 4.14
N LYS A 20 8.45 6.42 5.26
CA LYS A 20 7.80 6.76 6.54
C LYS A 20 8.03 8.21 6.94
N LYS A 21 9.23 8.73 6.72
CA LYS A 21 9.53 10.12 7.03
C LYS A 21 8.65 11.06 6.23
N ILE A 22 8.50 10.78 4.94
CA ILE A 22 7.68 11.61 4.07
C ILE A 22 6.20 11.49 4.45
N ILE A 23 5.74 10.28 4.76
CA ILE A 23 4.37 10.07 5.23
C ILE A 23 4.11 10.90 6.49
N GLY A 24 5.07 10.92 7.42
CA GLY A 24 4.95 11.72 8.64
C GLY A 24 4.82 13.20 8.36
N GLU A 25 5.63 13.73 7.42
CA GLU A 25 5.56 15.14 7.02
C GLU A 25 4.22 15.46 6.37
N LEU A 26 3.75 14.59 5.49
CA LEU A 26 2.46 14.79 4.82
C LEU A 26 1.30 14.70 5.81
N ARG A 27 1.38 13.76 6.77
CA ARG A 27 0.35 13.62 7.79
C ARG A 27 0.27 14.86 8.67
N ALA A 28 1.42 15.45 9.02
CA ALA A 28 1.46 16.66 9.82
C ALA A 28 0.80 17.83 9.09
N LYS A 29 0.86 17.83 7.78
CA LYS A 29 0.31 18.91 6.95
C LYS A 29 -1.14 18.67 6.55
N HIS A 30 -1.50 17.42 6.26
CA HIS A 30 -2.79 17.08 5.66
C HIS A 30 -3.71 16.26 6.58
N GLY A 31 -3.23 15.79 7.71
CA GLY A 31 -4.00 14.89 8.57
C GLY A 31 -3.91 13.45 8.10
N ALA A 32 -4.90 12.65 8.43
CA ALA A 32 -4.91 11.23 8.08
C ALA A 32 -4.78 11.02 6.57
N LEU A 33 -4.02 10.02 6.18
CA LEU A 33 -3.69 9.74 4.78
C LEU A 33 -4.14 8.35 4.37
N MET A 34 -4.27 8.15 3.06
CA MET A 34 -4.53 6.83 2.49
C MET A 34 -3.74 6.68 1.18
N PHE A 35 -3.56 5.45 0.74
CA PHE A 35 -2.87 5.15 -0.51
C PHE A 35 -3.75 4.33 -1.43
N HIS A 36 -3.61 4.53 -2.72
CA HIS A 36 -4.29 3.73 -3.73
C HIS A 36 -3.38 3.48 -4.93
N GLN A 37 -3.24 2.20 -5.30
CA GLN A 37 -2.48 1.78 -6.47
C GLN A 37 -3.49 1.42 -7.56
N SER A 38 -3.68 2.30 -8.53
CA SER A 38 -4.68 2.12 -9.60
C SER A 38 -4.14 1.42 -10.83
N GLY A 39 -2.87 1.57 -11.09
CA GLY A 39 -2.25 1.02 -12.29
C GLY A 39 -0.82 0.61 -12.02
N GLY A 40 -0.16 0.07 -13.04
CA GLY A 40 1.20 -0.38 -12.93
C GLY A 40 1.28 -1.82 -12.44
N CYS A 41 1.95 -2.66 -13.18
CA CYS A 41 2.05 -4.08 -12.85
C CYS A 41 3.49 -4.50 -12.57
N CYS A 42 4.39 -3.55 -12.35
CA CYS A 42 5.81 -3.84 -12.14
C CYS A 42 6.43 -2.85 -11.15
N ASP A 43 7.62 -3.19 -10.69
CA ASP A 43 8.36 -2.33 -9.76
C ASP A 43 8.56 -0.95 -10.37
N GLY A 44 8.53 0.06 -9.50
CA GLY A 44 8.66 1.44 -9.91
C GLY A 44 7.33 2.14 -10.13
N SER A 45 6.22 1.41 -10.07
CA SER A 45 4.89 2.03 -10.14
C SER A 45 4.70 2.96 -8.95
N SER A 46 3.92 4.02 -9.15
CA SER A 46 3.67 5.01 -8.10
C SER A 46 2.25 4.87 -7.55
N PRO A 47 2.10 4.43 -6.30
CA PRO A 47 0.80 4.52 -5.65
C PRO A 47 0.52 5.99 -5.35
N MET A 48 -0.73 6.38 -5.35
CA MET A 48 -1.12 7.75 -5.04
C MET A 48 -1.40 7.88 -3.55
N CYS A 49 -0.95 8.99 -2.96
CA CYS A 49 -1.23 9.34 -1.58
C CYS A 49 -2.32 10.42 -1.55
N TYR A 50 -3.37 10.16 -0.80
CA TYR A 50 -4.50 11.09 -0.66
C TYR A 50 -4.74 11.39 0.81
N GLU A 51 -5.43 12.48 1.09
CA GLU A 51 -6.03 12.66 2.40
C GLU A 51 -7.12 11.60 2.56
N ALA A 52 -7.22 11.01 3.73
CA ALA A 52 -8.22 9.97 3.97
C ALA A 52 -9.61 10.52 3.70
N GLY A 53 -10.38 9.79 2.91
CA GLY A 53 -11.72 10.21 2.50
C GLY A 53 -11.81 10.95 1.18
N GLU A 54 -10.67 11.40 0.63
CA GLU A 54 -10.66 12.09 -0.66
C GLU A 54 -10.91 11.14 -1.82
N PHE A 55 -10.47 9.90 -1.69
CA PHE A 55 -10.70 8.88 -2.71
C PHE A 55 -11.79 7.96 -2.21
N LEU A 56 -12.84 7.80 -3.01
CA LEU A 56 -13.96 6.94 -2.66
C LEU A 56 -13.63 5.50 -3.03
N VAL A 57 -13.44 4.66 -2.02
CA VAL A 57 -13.18 3.24 -2.24
C VAL A 57 -14.49 2.49 -2.30
N GLY A 58 -14.53 1.45 -3.11
CA GLY A 58 -15.73 0.68 -3.32
C GLY A 58 -15.44 -0.78 -3.60
N SER A 59 -16.41 -1.49 -4.18
CA SER A 59 -16.28 -2.92 -4.46
C SER A 59 -15.23 -3.26 -5.51
N SER A 60 -14.75 -2.27 -6.25
CA SER A 60 -13.68 -2.47 -7.24
C SER A 60 -12.29 -2.32 -6.63
N ASP A 61 -12.20 -2.03 -5.35
CA ASP A 61 -10.93 -1.82 -4.65
C ASP A 61 -10.73 -2.87 -3.57
N VAL A 62 -9.48 -3.23 -3.35
CA VAL A 62 -9.10 -4.21 -2.34
C VAL A 62 -8.22 -3.50 -1.30
N TRP A 63 -8.59 -3.68 -0.03
CA TRP A 63 -7.77 -3.22 1.08
C TRP A 63 -6.69 -4.26 1.35
N LEU A 64 -5.43 -3.86 1.31
CA LEU A 64 -4.29 -4.76 1.48
C LEU A 64 -3.70 -4.71 2.89
N GLY A 65 -3.96 -3.67 3.63
CA GLY A 65 -3.40 -3.51 4.97
C GLY A 65 -3.14 -2.04 5.27
N VAL A 66 -2.33 -1.83 6.31
CA VAL A 66 -2.00 -0.50 6.82
C VAL A 66 -0.50 -0.32 6.78
N ILE A 67 -0.03 0.82 6.28
CA ILE A 67 1.36 1.21 6.34
C ILE A 67 1.45 2.53 7.07
N ASP A 68 2.21 2.54 8.16
CA ASP A 68 2.41 3.74 9.00
C ASP A 68 1.08 4.48 9.27
N ASP A 69 0.08 3.73 9.73
CA ASP A 69 -1.27 4.20 10.04
C ASP A 69 -2.08 4.69 8.84
N CYS A 70 -1.66 4.36 7.64
CA CYS A 70 -2.38 4.71 6.41
C CYS A 70 -2.94 3.45 5.76
N ASP A 71 -4.22 3.45 5.45
CA ASP A 71 -4.81 2.33 4.72
C ASP A 71 -4.26 2.30 3.30
N PHE A 72 -3.97 1.10 2.81
CA PHE A 72 -3.47 0.91 1.46
C PHE A 72 -4.46 0.09 0.65
N TYR A 73 -4.91 0.68 -0.45
CA TYR A 73 -5.87 0.04 -1.35
C TYR A 73 -5.24 -0.18 -2.72
N MET A 74 -5.78 -1.14 -3.44
CA MET A 74 -5.36 -1.42 -4.80
C MET A 74 -6.61 -1.74 -5.61
N ALA A 75 -6.64 -1.32 -6.88
CA ALA A 75 -7.71 -1.71 -7.77
C ALA A 75 -7.75 -3.23 -7.87
N LYS A 76 -8.95 -3.80 -7.88
CA LYS A 76 -9.14 -5.24 -7.88
C LYS A 76 -8.43 -5.93 -9.04
N ASP A 77 -8.47 -5.32 -10.23
CA ASP A 77 -7.78 -5.86 -11.39
C ASP A 77 -6.27 -5.88 -11.22
N GLN A 78 -5.73 -4.87 -10.57
CA GLN A 78 -4.31 -4.80 -10.28
C GLN A 78 -3.90 -5.83 -9.25
N PHE A 79 -4.75 -6.09 -8.27
CA PHE A 79 -4.45 -7.07 -7.24
C PHE A 79 -4.22 -8.46 -7.81
N GLU A 80 -4.86 -8.81 -8.92
CA GLU A 80 -4.64 -10.11 -9.56
C GLU A 80 -3.19 -10.30 -9.99
N PHE A 81 -2.49 -9.22 -10.32
CA PHE A 81 -1.07 -9.27 -10.69
C PHE A 81 -0.17 -9.30 -9.47
N TRP A 82 -0.60 -8.69 -8.36
CA TRP A 82 0.27 -8.47 -7.20
C TRP A 82 0.02 -9.42 -6.04
N LYS A 83 -1.04 -10.21 -6.08
CA LYS A 83 -1.50 -10.97 -4.90
C LYS A 83 -0.49 -11.98 -4.37
N HIS A 84 0.49 -12.37 -5.18
CA HIS A 84 1.53 -13.33 -4.78
C HIS A 84 2.81 -12.63 -4.33
N THR A 85 2.79 -11.32 -4.18
CA THR A 85 3.97 -10.54 -3.84
C THR A 85 3.75 -9.67 -2.62
N GLU A 86 4.84 -9.46 -1.89
CA GLU A 86 4.89 -8.45 -0.84
C GLU A 86 5.29 -7.14 -1.51
N LEU A 87 4.55 -6.09 -1.20
CA LEU A 87 4.83 -4.77 -1.73
C LEU A 87 5.53 -3.95 -0.66
N THR A 88 6.57 -3.23 -1.05
CA THR A 88 7.25 -2.27 -0.18
C THR A 88 7.12 -0.90 -0.82
N ILE A 89 6.57 0.04 -0.09
CA ILE A 89 6.40 1.42 -0.56
C ILE A 89 7.64 2.20 -0.13
N ASP A 90 8.32 2.75 -1.10
CA ASP A 90 9.52 3.57 -0.89
C ASP A 90 9.29 4.94 -1.49
N ILE A 91 10.27 5.81 -1.41
CA ILE A 91 10.20 7.17 -1.93
C ILE A 91 11.44 7.44 -2.76
N THR A 92 11.28 8.18 -3.84
CA THR A 92 12.40 8.53 -4.71
C THR A 92 12.19 9.92 -5.28
N PRO A 93 13.24 10.64 -5.66
CA PRO A 93 13.08 11.90 -6.40
C PRO A 93 12.38 11.64 -7.72
N GLY A 94 11.55 12.59 -8.12
CA GLY A 94 10.85 12.50 -9.39
C GLY A 94 9.43 13.01 -9.28
N ARG A 95 8.71 12.90 -10.39
CA ARG A 95 7.34 13.37 -10.47
C ARG A 95 6.39 12.19 -10.28
N GLY A 96 5.50 12.30 -9.30
CA GLY A 96 4.50 11.28 -9.04
C GLY A 96 3.27 11.42 -9.91
N ALA A 97 2.24 10.66 -9.58
CA ALA A 97 0.95 10.74 -10.26
C ALA A 97 0.28 12.09 -9.96
N SER A 98 -0.57 12.55 -10.87
CA SER A 98 -1.04 13.93 -10.95
C SER A 98 -1.58 14.57 -9.69
N PHE A 99 -2.23 13.84 -8.81
CA PHE A 99 -2.85 14.42 -7.62
C PHE A 99 -2.29 13.88 -6.31
N SER A 100 -1.18 13.16 -6.37
CA SER A 100 -0.58 12.59 -5.17
C SER A 100 0.05 13.69 -4.31
N LEU A 101 -0.09 13.57 -3.00
CA LEU A 101 0.28 14.66 -2.07
C LEU A 101 1.77 14.95 -1.99
N GLU A 102 2.63 14.01 -2.36
CA GLU A 102 4.08 14.22 -2.27
C GLU A 102 4.65 15.00 -3.46
N ILE A 103 3.87 15.25 -4.49
CA ILE A 103 4.34 15.93 -5.71
C ILE A 103 5.04 17.26 -5.43
N PRO A 104 4.49 18.16 -4.59
CA PRO A 104 5.15 19.44 -4.33
C PRO A 104 6.54 19.32 -3.70
N LEU A 105 6.86 18.15 -3.13
CA LEU A 105 8.18 17.92 -2.53
C LEU A 105 9.23 17.50 -3.55
N GLY A 106 8.85 17.32 -4.82
CA GLY A 106 9.76 16.81 -5.84
C GLY A 106 10.06 15.33 -5.70
N LEU A 107 9.18 14.60 -5.01
CA LEU A 107 9.35 13.19 -4.71
C LEU A 107 8.16 12.40 -5.25
N ARG A 108 8.34 11.09 -5.35
CA ARG A 108 7.22 10.20 -5.64
C ARG A 108 7.35 8.92 -4.83
N PHE A 109 6.23 8.37 -4.42
CA PHE A 109 6.19 7.04 -3.83
C PHE A 109 6.36 6.02 -4.95
N VAL A 110 7.06 4.93 -4.65
CA VAL A 110 7.28 3.85 -5.61
C VAL A 110 6.98 2.52 -4.92
N THR A 111 6.49 1.57 -5.71
CA THR A 111 6.20 0.23 -5.24
C THR A 111 7.30 -0.71 -5.69
N LYS A 112 7.84 -1.48 -4.76
CA LYS A 112 8.78 -2.56 -5.03
C LYS A 112 8.14 -3.86 -4.58
N SER A 113 8.44 -4.96 -5.25
CA SER A 113 7.79 -6.22 -4.94
C SER A 113 8.79 -7.35 -4.77
N ARG A 114 8.36 -8.35 -4.02
CA ARG A 114 9.09 -9.59 -3.82
C ARG A 114 8.05 -10.71 -3.72
N VAL A 115 8.31 -11.84 -4.36
CA VAL A 115 7.39 -12.97 -4.31
C VAL A 115 7.39 -13.57 -2.89
N PHE A 116 6.22 -13.86 -2.36
CA PHE A 116 6.10 -14.51 -1.06
C PHE A 116 6.65 -15.94 -1.12
N THR A 117 7.20 -16.40 0.00
CA THR A 117 7.52 -17.82 0.16
C THR A 117 6.21 -18.58 0.37
N CYS A 118 6.26 -19.91 0.25
CA CYS A 118 5.08 -20.76 0.51
C CYS A 118 4.55 -20.55 1.92
N GLU A 119 5.45 -20.51 2.90
CA GLU A 119 5.06 -20.30 4.29
C GLU A 119 4.39 -18.95 4.49
N GLU A 120 4.96 -17.91 3.91
CA GLU A 120 4.36 -16.58 4.00
C GLU A 120 2.98 -16.56 3.37
N SER A 121 2.84 -17.20 2.21
CA SER A 121 1.55 -17.23 1.49
C SER A 121 0.44 -17.87 2.30
N GLU A 122 0.78 -18.81 3.18
CA GLU A 122 -0.21 -19.47 4.04
C GLU A 122 -0.64 -18.62 5.22
N ASN A 123 0.11 -17.57 5.53
CA ASN A 123 -0.08 -16.78 6.74
C ASN A 123 -0.33 -15.29 6.47
N LEU A 124 -0.74 -14.95 5.26
CA LEU A 124 -1.02 -13.57 4.90
C LEU A 124 -2.25 -13.03 5.61
N ILE A 125 -2.23 -11.76 5.96
CA ILE A 125 -3.44 -11.11 6.45
C ILE A 125 -4.48 -11.12 5.33
N GLU A 126 -5.74 -11.18 5.72
CA GLU A 126 -6.82 -11.22 4.74
C GLU A 126 -7.05 -9.86 4.12
N THR A 127 -7.36 -9.87 2.82
CA THR A 127 -7.76 -8.65 2.13
C THR A 127 -9.26 -8.44 2.31
N ARG A 128 -9.72 -7.21 2.03
CA ARG A 128 -11.13 -6.86 2.09
C ARG A 128 -11.45 -5.99 0.89
N LEU A 129 -12.67 -6.11 0.40
CA LEU A 129 -13.15 -5.19 -0.63
C LEU A 129 -13.42 -3.84 0.03
N GLY A 130 -13.26 -2.77 -0.73
CA GLY A 130 -13.39 -1.41 -0.19
C GLY A 130 -14.75 -1.13 0.41
N ASP A 131 -15.81 -1.75 -0.11
CA ASP A 131 -17.17 -1.55 0.41
C ASP A 131 -17.48 -2.39 1.66
N MET A 132 -16.52 -3.18 2.12
CA MET A 132 -16.67 -4.04 3.31
C MET A 132 -15.93 -3.48 4.52
N ILE A 133 -15.38 -2.30 4.42
CA ILE A 133 -14.56 -1.74 5.48
C ILE A 133 -15.33 -0.72 6.32
#